data_5d5453670509b1aa45cbbcde43963d1f
#
_entry.id   5d5453670509b1aa45cbbcde43963d1f
#
_cell.length_a   1.000
_cell.length_b   1.000
_cell.length_c   1.000
_cell.angle_alpha   90.00
_cell.angle_beta   90.00
_cell.angle_gamma   90.00
#
_symmetry.space_group_name_H-M   'P 1'
#
loop_
_entity.id
_entity.type
_entity.pdbx_description
1 polymer ?
#
loop_
_entity_poly.entity_id
_entity_poly.type
_entity_poly.pdbx_seq_one_letter_code
_entity_poly.pdbx_strand_id
1 'polypeptide(L)'
;LYNWYDISTLSAIGEPFVSSVDSGNFVTALVAFCEGLREYASQEPRLLSDIALYEKFISRADFTALYCEAKRLFYIGYNAKNGTYGSSYYDTFMSEFRTTQYYATAAGFAPPESFFSLSRLAIGGGGRLGFASWSGTAFEYFMPALLLPHKKGSLSHAALEYAFATQAESTVSKQAGGHTRRVF
;
A
#
# COMPACT_ATOMS: atom_id res chain seq x y z
N LEU A 1 6.10 -12.76 4.25
CA LEU A 1 7.54 -12.43 4.32
C LEU A 1 7.83 -11.65 5.59
N TYR A 2 9.04 -11.84 6.15
CA TYR A 2 9.53 -10.96 7.21
C TYR A 2 10.03 -9.65 6.62
N ASN A 3 10.05 -8.58 7.42
CA ASN A 3 10.45 -7.25 6.95
C ASN A 3 11.92 -7.15 6.54
N TRP A 4 12.81 -7.87 7.24
CA TRP A 4 14.23 -7.72 7.06
C TRP A 4 14.93 -9.07 6.98
N TYR A 5 15.81 -9.22 6.00
CA TYR A 5 16.64 -10.40 5.81
C TYR A 5 18.10 -10.01 5.67
N ASP A 6 18.97 -10.81 6.28
CA ASP A 6 20.39 -10.78 5.97
C ASP A 6 20.62 -11.34 4.56
N ILE A 7 21.25 -10.55 3.71
CA ILE A 7 21.43 -10.91 2.29
C ILE A 7 22.42 -12.04 2.06
N SER A 8 23.29 -12.33 3.05
CA SER A 8 24.31 -13.39 2.96
C SER A 8 23.77 -14.73 3.44
N THR A 9 22.95 -14.72 4.49
CA THR A 9 22.44 -15.93 5.14
C THR A 9 20.98 -16.23 4.83
N LEU A 10 20.26 -15.25 4.27
CA LEU A 10 18.80 -15.26 4.04
C LEU A 10 17.98 -15.47 5.33
N SER A 11 18.61 -15.24 6.47
CA SER A 11 17.95 -15.33 7.77
C SER A 11 17.25 -13.99 8.11
N ALA A 12 16.15 -14.07 8.86
CA ALA A 12 15.46 -12.87 9.34
C ALA A 12 16.40 -12.07 10.29
N ILE A 13 16.46 -10.75 10.10
CA ILE A 13 17.19 -9.83 10.97
C ILE A 13 16.24 -9.30 12.04
N GLY A 14 16.69 -9.33 13.31
CA GLY A 14 15.90 -8.85 14.43
C GLY A 14 14.73 -9.76 14.78
N GLU A 15 13.59 -9.16 15.17
CA GLU A 15 12.38 -9.94 15.42
C GLU A 15 11.67 -10.28 14.10
N PRO A 16 11.23 -11.54 13.92
CA PRO A 16 10.55 -11.97 12.71
C PRO A 16 9.14 -11.34 12.65
N PHE A 17 9.07 -10.15 12.10
CA PHE A 17 7.86 -9.37 11.94
C PHE A 17 7.34 -9.46 10.50
N VAL A 18 6.08 -9.86 10.35
CA VAL A 18 5.36 -9.87 9.07
C VAL A 18 4.56 -8.59 8.96
N SER A 19 5.02 -7.66 8.15
CA SER A 19 4.29 -6.42 7.85
C SER A 19 3.19 -6.69 6.82
N SER A 20 2.00 -6.19 7.10
CA SER A 20 0.87 -6.31 6.18
C SER A 20 1.10 -5.49 4.90
N VAL A 21 1.64 -4.28 5.02
CA VAL A 21 1.89 -3.39 3.87
C VAL A 21 3.04 -3.90 3.01
N ASP A 22 4.17 -4.29 3.60
CA ASP A 22 5.33 -4.73 2.82
C ASP A 22 5.04 -6.05 2.10
N SER A 23 4.36 -6.99 2.79
CA SER A 23 3.91 -8.24 2.17
C SER A 23 2.92 -8.00 1.02
N GLY A 24 1.97 -7.08 1.20
CA GLY A 24 1.00 -6.75 0.16
C GLY A 24 1.62 -6.03 -1.02
N ASN A 25 2.52 -5.08 -0.78
CA ASN A 25 3.24 -4.38 -1.84
C ASN A 25 4.13 -5.34 -2.65
N PHE A 26 4.78 -6.29 -1.98
CA PHE A 26 5.54 -7.33 -2.67
C PHE A 26 4.64 -8.17 -3.59
N VAL A 27 3.51 -8.64 -3.09
CA VAL A 27 2.59 -9.49 -3.87
C VAL A 27 1.98 -8.71 -5.04
N THR A 28 1.54 -7.48 -4.81
CA THR A 28 0.94 -6.64 -5.86
C THR A 28 1.95 -6.22 -6.91
N ALA A 29 3.22 -5.97 -6.52
CA ALA A 29 4.31 -5.74 -7.45
C ALA A 29 4.59 -6.98 -8.32
N LEU A 30 4.56 -8.19 -7.74
CA LEU A 30 4.68 -9.44 -8.51
C LEU A 30 3.52 -9.62 -9.49
N VAL A 31 2.29 -9.30 -9.10
CA VAL A 31 1.12 -9.34 -10.02
C VAL A 31 1.36 -8.41 -11.20
N ALA A 32 1.71 -7.16 -10.95
CA ALA A 32 1.99 -6.18 -12.03
C ALA A 32 3.17 -6.63 -12.91
N PHE A 33 4.21 -7.20 -12.31
CA PHE A 33 5.38 -7.71 -13.02
C PHE A 33 5.02 -8.90 -13.93
N CYS A 34 4.21 -9.85 -13.45
CA CYS A 34 3.74 -10.97 -14.25
C CYS A 34 2.93 -10.48 -15.46
N GLU A 35 2.04 -9.50 -15.28
CA GLU A 35 1.27 -8.92 -16.39
C GLU A 35 2.20 -8.25 -17.42
N GLY A 36 3.19 -7.49 -16.96
CA GLY A 36 4.20 -6.92 -17.85
C GLY A 36 4.99 -7.98 -18.62
N LEU A 37 5.41 -9.07 -17.97
CA LEU A 37 6.11 -10.17 -18.64
C LEU A 37 5.25 -10.87 -19.70
N ARG A 38 3.93 -11.00 -19.47
CA ARG A 38 3.00 -11.61 -20.43
C ARG A 38 2.94 -10.85 -21.75
N GLU A 39 3.10 -9.52 -21.73
CA GLU A 39 3.12 -8.72 -22.96
C GLU A 39 4.29 -9.10 -23.88
N TYR A 40 5.41 -9.53 -23.28
CA TYR A 40 6.62 -9.92 -24.02
C TYR A 40 6.76 -11.43 -24.26
N ALA A 41 5.95 -12.26 -23.59
CA ALA A 41 6.08 -13.72 -23.66
C ALA A 41 5.84 -14.30 -25.05
N SER A 42 5.11 -13.62 -25.92
CA SER A 42 4.94 -14.00 -27.34
C SER A 42 6.24 -13.90 -28.14
N GLN A 43 7.15 -13.00 -27.75
CA GLN A 43 8.46 -12.78 -28.40
C GLN A 43 9.58 -13.55 -27.70
N GLU A 44 9.42 -13.83 -26.41
CA GLU A 44 10.42 -14.49 -25.57
C GLU A 44 9.74 -15.58 -24.71
N PRO A 45 9.49 -16.78 -25.26
CA PRO A 45 8.74 -17.84 -24.58
C PRO A 45 9.33 -18.34 -23.24
N ARG A 46 10.64 -18.15 -23.00
CA ARG A 46 11.27 -18.50 -21.72
C ARG A 46 10.65 -17.73 -20.54
N LEU A 47 10.06 -16.55 -20.76
CA LEU A 47 9.41 -15.76 -19.72
C LEU A 47 8.19 -16.48 -19.11
N LEU A 48 7.60 -17.46 -19.81
CA LEU A 48 6.48 -18.24 -19.28
C LEU A 48 6.89 -19.06 -18.03
N SER A 49 8.13 -19.55 -17.97
CA SER A 49 8.63 -20.26 -16.79
C SER A 49 8.80 -19.33 -15.59
N ASP A 50 9.26 -18.10 -15.83
CA ASP A 50 9.43 -17.11 -14.78
C ASP A 50 8.07 -16.63 -14.25
N ILE A 51 7.11 -16.39 -15.16
CA ILE A 51 5.73 -16.05 -14.80
C ILE A 51 5.14 -17.15 -13.90
N ALA A 52 5.25 -18.43 -14.30
CA ALA A 52 4.74 -19.55 -13.51
C ALA A 52 5.37 -19.63 -12.11
N LEU A 53 6.67 -19.31 -11.99
CA LEU A 53 7.35 -19.24 -10.70
C LEU A 53 6.76 -18.12 -9.82
N TYR A 54 6.59 -16.92 -10.35
CA TYR A 54 6.04 -15.78 -9.60
C TYR A 54 4.56 -15.99 -9.23
N GLU A 55 3.76 -16.57 -10.11
CA GLU A 55 2.38 -16.94 -9.81
C GLU A 55 2.28 -17.94 -8.65
N LYS A 56 3.23 -18.86 -8.53
CA LYS A 56 3.31 -19.76 -7.40
C LYS A 56 3.61 -19.03 -6.07
N PHE A 57 4.36 -17.94 -6.09
CA PHE A 57 4.53 -17.08 -4.90
C PHE A 57 3.23 -16.33 -4.60
N ILE A 58 2.60 -15.74 -5.60
CA ILE A 58 1.34 -15.01 -5.46
C ILE A 58 0.25 -15.92 -4.88
N SER A 59 0.10 -17.14 -5.40
CA SER A 59 -0.93 -18.10 -4.95
C SER A 59 -0.76 -18.60 -3.51
N ARG A 60 0.43 -18.43 -2.93
CA ARG A 60 0.71 -18.77 -1.52
C ARG A 60 0.50 -17.61 -0.56
N ALA A 61 0.26 -16.42 -1.08
CA ALA A 61 -0.02 -15.27 -0.24
C ALA A 61 -1.43 -15.38 0.33
N ASP A 62 -1.52 -15.35 1.65
CA ASP A 62 -2.79 -15.35 2.38
C ASP A 62 -2.76 -14.23 3.42
N PHE A 63 -3.71 -13.31 3.31
CA PHE A 63 -3.85 -12.15 4.19
C PHE A 63 -4.96 -12.32 5.22
N THR A 64 -5.69 -13.44 5.20
CA THR A 64 -6.84 -13.69 6.08
C THR A 64 -6.46 -13.52 7.56
N ALA A 65 -5.32 -14.09 7.96
CA ALA A 65 -4.86 -13.99 9.34
C ALA A 65 -4.49 -12.56 9.79
N LEU A 66 -4.26 -11.65 8.86
CA LEU A 66 -3.93 -10.25 9.15
C LEU A 66 -5.19 -9.36 9.21
N TYR A 67 -6.37 -9.90 8.91
CA TYR A 67 -7.63 -9.18 8.99
C TYR A 67 -8.30 -9.37 10.35
N CYS A 68 -8.67 -8.28 11.00
CA CYS A 68 -9.42 -8.26 12.25
C CYS A 68 -10.91 -8.06 11.97
N GLU A 69 -11.71 -9.12 12.06
CA GLU A 69 -13.15 -9.06 11.81
C GLU A 69 -13.88 -8.08 12.75
N ALA A 70 -13.52 -8.08 14.03
CA ALA A 70 -14.15 -7.21 15.04
C ALA A 70 -13.95 -5.71 14.74
N LYS A 71 -12.82 -5.34 14.13
CA LYS A 71 -12.51 -3.95 13.73
C LYS A 71 -12.83 -3.69 12.27
N ARG A 72 -12.98 -4.72 11.45
CA ARG A 72 -13.07 -4.67 9.97
C ARG A 72 -11.86 -3.97 9.33
N LEU A 73 -10.70 -4.14 9.93
CA LEU A 73 -9.44 -3.50 9.55
C LEU A 73 -8.32 -4.53 9.53
N PHE A 74 -7.25 -4.24 8.81
CA PHE A 74 -6.03 -5.04 8.85
C PHE A 74 -5.11 -4.57 9.97
N TYR A 75 -4.51 -5.52 10.69
CA TYR A 75 -3.39 -5.23 11.59
C TYR A 75 -2.21 -4.68 10.80
N ILE A 76 -1.39 -3.84 11.42
CA ILE A 76 -0.14 -3.37 10.81
C ILE A 76 0.80 -4.56 10.52
N GLY A 77 0.78 -5.57 11.38
CA GLY A 77 1.52 -6.79 11.15
C GLY A 77 1.43 -7.78 12.30
N TYR A 78 2.21 -8.84 12.18
CA TYR A 78 2.27 -9.98 13.08
C TYR A 78 3.70 -10.26 13.51
N ASN A 79 3.95 -10.37 14.81
CA ASN A 79 5.24 -10.79 15.36
C ASN A 79 5.24 -12.33 15.47
N ALA A 80 5.99 -12.99 14.59
CA ALA A 80 6.03 -14.44 14.52
C ALA A 80 6.81 -15.09 15.68
N LYS A 81 7.67 -14.32 16.39
CA LYS A 81 8.38 -14.81 17.56
C LYS A 81 7.45 -15.00 18.76
N ASN A 82 6.57 -14.02 18.97
CA ASN A 82 5.70 -13.97 20.14
C ASN A 82 4.29 -14.49 19.84
N GLY A 83 3.97 -14.76 18.58
CA GLY A 83 2.64 -15.18 18.16
C GLY A 83 1.57 -14.09 18.35
N THR A 84 1.94 -12.80 18.23
CA THR A 84 1.04 -11.68 18.57
C THR A 84 0.85 -10.71 17.42
N TYR A 85 -0.36 -10.17 17.33
CA TYR A 85 -0.66 -9.00 16.50
C TYR A 85 -0.40 -7.73 17.29
N GLY A 86 0.00 -6.66 16.60
CA GLY A 86 0.06 -5.33 17.19
C GLY A 86 -1.34 -4.81 17.56
N SER A 87 -1.39 -3.76 18.38
CA SER A 87 -2.64 -3.07 18.71
C SER A 87 -3.08 -2.04 17.68
N SER A 88 -2.28 -1.82 16.65
CA SER A 88 -2.50 -0.81 15.62
C SER A 88 -3.00 -1.43 14.32
N TYR A 89 -3.81 -0.66 13.60
CA TYR A 89 -4.48 -1.08 12.37
C TYR A 89 -4.23 -0.09 11.24
N TYR A 90 -4.32 -0.57 10.01
CA TYR A 90 -4.46 0.31 8.84
C TYR A 90 -5.90 0.81 8.78
N ASP A 91 -6.14 1.98 9.33
CA ASP A 91 -7.47 2.57 9.54
C ASP A 91 -7.78 3.77 8.64
N THR A 92 -6.79 4.24 7.88
CA THR A 92 -6.89 5.47 7.10
C THR A 92 -6.92 5.18 5.60
N PHE A 93 -7.86 5.84 4.88
CA PHE A 93 -8.03 5.65 3.44
C PHE A 93 -6.80 6.08 2.64
N MET A 94 -6.22 7.25 2.95
CA MET A 94 -4.99 7.69 2.30
C MET A 94 -3.78 7.12 3.03
N SER A 95 -3.37 5.95 2.58
CA SER A 95 -2.26 5.18 3.11
C SER A 95 -1.62 4.38 1.98
N GLU A 96 -0.35 4.07 2.12
CA GLU A 96 0.39 3.14 1.26
C GLU A 96 -0.18 1.72 1.29
N PHE A 97 -0.93 1.38 2.35
CA PHE A 97 -1.62 0.09 2.49
C PHE A 97 -2.77 -0.10 1.49
N ARG A 98 -3.22 0.94 0.81
CA ARG A 98 -4.36 0.91 -0.11
C ARG A 98 -4.23 -0.15 -1.22
N THR A 99 -3.01 -0.41 -1.68
CA THR A 99 -2.71 -1.46 -2.66
C THR A 99 -2.96 -2.85 -2.08
N THR A 100 -2.48 -3.10 -0.88
CA THR A 100 -2.73 -4.34 -0.13
C THR A 100 -4.20 -4.53 0.18
N GLN A 101 -4.87 -3.48 0.64
CA GLN A 101 -6.31 -3.48 0.93
C GLN A 101 -7.12 -3.91 -0.31
N TYR A 102 -6.82 -3.32 -1.46
CA TYR A 102 -7.47 -3.66 -2.71
C TYR A 102 -7.22 -5.13 -3.10
N TYR A 103 -5.96 -5.55 -3.09
CA TYR A 103 -5.59 -6.92 -3.42
C TYR A 103 -6.25 -7.94 -2.49
N ALA A 104 -6.15 -7.75 -1.19
CA ALA A 104 -6.71 -8.66 -0.20
C ALA A 104 -8.23 -8.79 -0.33
N THR A 105 -8.93 -7.69 -0.63
CA THR A 105 -10.37 -7.70 -0.88
C THR A 105 -10.70 -8.41 -2.21
N ALA A 106 -9.97 -8.12 -3.28
CA ALA A 106 -10.18 -8.75 -4.58
C ALA A 106 -9.89 -10.26 -4.57
N ALA A 107 -8.91 -10.69 -3.79
CA ALA A 107 -8.55 -12.10 -3.60
C ALA A 107 -9.44 -12.84 -2.58
N GLY A 108 -10.37 -12.15 -1.90
CA GLY A 108 -11.31 -12.76 -0.95
C GLY A 108 -10.74 -12.97 0.45
N PHE A 109 -9.60 -12.38 0.80
CA PHE A 109 -9.00 -12.46 2.14
C PHE A 109 -9.67 -11.52 3.16
N ALA A 110 -10.42 -10.54 2.70
CA ALA A 110 -11.26 -9.67 3.51
C ALA A 110 -12.52 -9.28 2.76
N PRO A 111 -13.64 -9.03 3.46
CA PRO A 111 -14.87 -8.59 2.81
C PRO A 111 -14.75 -7.15 2.30
N PRO A 112 -15.52 -6.76 1.25
CA PRO A 112 -15.52 -5.38 0.71
C PRO A 112 -15.81 -4.30 1.74
N GLU A 113 -16.55 -4.63 2.78
CA GLU A 113 -16.88 -3.75 3.92
C GLU A 113 -15.63 -3.23 4.65
N SER A 114 -14.53 -3.97 4.58
CA SER A 114 -13.25 -3.55 5.15
C SER A 114 -12.76 -2.22 4.55
N PHE A 115 -12.97 -2.01 3.26
CA PHE A 115 -12.66 -0.75 2.59
C PHE A 115 -13.50 0.43 3.11
N PHE A 116 -14.78 0.18 3.42
CA PHE A 116 -15.67 1.23 3.92
C PHE A 116 -15.45 1.56 5.40
N SER A 117 -14.74 0.70 6.13
CA SER A 117 -14.35 0.95 7.52
C SER A 117 -13.14 1.89 7.67
N LEU A 118 -12.43 2.18 6.58
CA LEU A 118 -11.33 3.14 6.59
C LEU A 118 -11.82 4.56 6.86
N SER A 119 -11.12 5.29 7.70
CA SER A 119 -11.35 6.71 7.97
C SER A 119 -11.10 7.54 6.71
N ARG A 120 -11.97 8.50 6.45
CA ARG A 120 -11.90 9.46 5.36
C ARG A 120 -11.98 10.88 5.90
N LEU A 121 -11.06 11.20 6.83
CA LEU A 121 -11.00 12.55 7.40
C LEU A 121 -10.73 13.56 6.27
N ALA A 122 -11.74 14.32 5.95
CA ALA A 122 -11.65 15.36 4.92
C ALA A 122 -10.80 16.52 5.40
N ILE A 123 -9.88 16.95 4.56
CA ILE A 123 -9.05 18.14 4.76
C ILE A 123 -9.19 19.04 3.54
N GLY A 124 -9.04 20.34 3.73
CA GLY A 124 -9.25 21.28 2.64
C GLY A 124 -8.48 22.56 2.80
N GLY A 125 -8.24 23.23 1.69
CA GLY A 125 -7.59 24.54 1.60
C GLY A 125 -7.51 25.01 0.16
N GLY A 126 -7.56 26.34 -0.06
CA GLY A 126 -7.42 26.93 -1.40
C GLY A 126 -8.48 26.46 -2.42
N GLY A 127 -9.70 26.15 -1.97
CA GLY A 127 -10.79 25.65 -2.83
C GLY A 127 -10.66 24.18 -3.24
N ARG A 128 -9.72 23.44 -2.66
CA ARG A 128 -9.51 22.00 -2.92
C ARG A 128 -9.91 21.14 -1.73
N LEU A 129 -10.36 19.93 -1.99
CA LEU A 129 -10.69 18.92 -0.98
C LEU A 129 -9.74 17.73 -1.13
N GLY A 130 -9.18 17.31 -0.02
CA GLY A 130 -8.37 16.10 0.10
C GLY A 130 -8.78 15.27 1.29
N PHE A 131 -8.01 14.23 1.56
CA PHE A 131 -8.18 13.35 2.73
C PHE A 131 -6.86 13.22 3.47
N ALA A 132 -6.92 13.24 4.80
CA ALA A 132 -5.74 13.06 5.63
C ALA A 132 -5.14 11.67 5.46
N SER A 133 -3.82 11.59 5.55
CA SER A 133 -3.07 10.37 5.80
C SER A 133 -2.45 10.42 7.21
N TRP A 134 -1.73 9.38 7.63
CA TRP A 134 -1.16 9.37 8.98
C TRP A 134 -0.07 10.43 9.18
N SER A 135 0.81 10.60 8.22
CA SER A 135 1.97 11.50 8.34
C SER A 135 2.02 12.60 7.28
N GLY A 136 1.11 12.59 6.31
CA GLY A 136 1.04 13.59 5.25
C GLY A 136 2.18 13.49 4.24
N THR A 137 2.79 12.30 4.09
CA THR A 137 3.90 12.11 3.16
C THR A 137 3.41 11.86 1.73
N ALA A 138 4.21 12.28 0.76
CA ALA A 138 3.96 11.96 -0.65
C ALA A 138 3.89 10.45 -0.89
N PHE A 139 4.66 9.66 -0.15
CA PHE A 139 4.65 8.20 -0.23
C PHE A 139 3.26 7.61 0.03
N GLU A 140 2.58 8.01 1.12
CA GLU A 140 1.24 7.53 1.48
C GLU A 140 0.19 7.85 0.40
N TYR A 141 0.34 8.98 -0.28
CA TYR A 141 -0.60 9.40 -1.32
C TYR A 141 -0.33 8.75 -2.67
N PHE A 142 0.93 8.75 -3.14
CA PHE A 142 1.25 8.47 -4.54
C PHE A 142 1.71 7.03 -4.79
N MET A 143 2.30 6.34 -3.80
CA MET A 143 2.76 4.98 -4.02
C MET A 143 1.65 4.03 -4.50
N PRO A 144 0.44 4.00 -3.91
CA PRO A 144 -0.63 3.16 -4.42
C PRO A 144 -1.10 3.52 -5.83
N ALA A 145 -0.93 4.77 -6.25
CA ALA A 145 -1.32 5.23 -7.59
C ALA A 145 -0.43 4.67 -8.72
N LEU A 146 0.71 4.08 -8.37
CA LEU A 146 1.57 3.35 -9.33
C LEU A 146 0.91 2.07 -9.84
N LEU A 147 0.05 1.45 -9.03
CA LEU A 147 -0.59 0.16 -9.36
C LEU A 147 -2.12 0.27 -9.44
N LEU A 148 -2.75 1.21 -8.73
CA LEU A 148 -4.20 1.36 -8.69
C LEU A 148 -4.65 2.55 -9.53
N PRO A 149 -5.67 2.37 -10.40
CA PRO A 149 -6.24 3.46 -11.15
C PRO A 149 -6.96 4.45 -10.22
N HIS A 150 -6.83 5.74 -10.53
CA HIS A 150 -7.52 6.84 -9.84
C HIS A 150 -8.35 7.63 -10.87
N LYS A 151 -9.58 7.23 -11.04
CA LYS A 151 -10.49 7.85 -12.02
C LYS A 151 -10.82 9.29 -11.59
N LYS A 152 -10.87 10.19 -12.56
CA LYS A 152 -11.32 11.58 -12.36
C LYS A 152 -12.69 11.59 -11.65
N GLY A 153 -12.82 12.42 -10.63
CA GLY A 153 -14.03 12.51 -9.81
C GLY A 153 -14.13 11.48 -8.68
N SER A 154 -13.16 10.57 -8.54
CA SER A 154 -13.10 9.67 -7.37
C SER A 154 -12.45 10.35 -6.17
N LEU A 155 -12.70 9.81 -4.97
CA LEU A 155 -12.08 10.29 -3.72
C LEU A 155 -10.56 10.23 -3.78
N SER A 156 -10.01 9.15 -4.35
CA SER A 156 -8.56 8.99 -4.51
C SER A 156 -7.98 10.04 -5.46
N HIS A 157 -8.66 10.38 -6.55
CA HIS A 157 -8.24 11.43 -7.47
C HIS A 157 -8.21 12.79 -6.78
N ALA A 158 -9.27 13.17 -6.08
CA ALA A 158 -9.34 14.42 -5.33
C ALA A 158 -8.22 14.52 -4.28
N ALA A 159 -7.94 13.43 -3.57
CA ALA A 159 -6.88 13.38 -2.58
C ALA A 159 -5.48 13.54 -3.21
N LEU A 160 -5.24 12.93 -4.37
CA LEU A 160 -3.98 13.06 -5.10
C LEU A 160 -3.77 14.48 -5.64
N GLU A 161 -4.82 15.10 -6.22
CA GLU A 161 -4.75 16.49 -6.68
C GLU A 161 -4.47 17.45 -5.51
N TYR A 162 -5.13 17.25 -4.37
CA TYR A 162 -4.88 18.03 -3.16
C TYR A 162 -3.44 17.89 -2.69
N ALA A 163 -2.95 16.64 -2.54
CA ALA A 163 -1.59 16.35 -2.08
C ALA A 163 -0.54 16.94 -3.02
N PHE A 164 -0.71 16.79 -4.33
CA PHE A 164 0.19 17.34 -5.33
C PHE A 164 0.27 18.87 -5.26
N ALA A 165 -0.88 19.53 -5.22
CA ALA A 165 -0.94 21.00 -5.14
C ALA A 165 -0.29 21.52 -3.85
N THR A 166 -0.56 20.87 -2.70
CA THR A 166 0.02 21.27 -1.41
C THR A 166 1.53 21.05 -1.38
N GLN A 167 2.04 19.96 -1.97
CA GLN A 167 3.48 19.72 -2.10
C GLN A 167 4.15 20.79 -2.99
N ALA A 168 3.53 21.13 -4.12
CA ALA A 168 4.04 22.15 -5.02
C ALA A 168 4.10 23.53 -4.34
N GLU A 169 3.03 23.94 -3.66
CA GLU A 169 2.97 25.20 -2.90
C GLU A 169 4.01 25.25 -1.78
N SER A 170 4.21 24.13 -1.08
CA SER A 170 5.22 23.98 -0.02
C SER A 170 6.65 24.14 -0.56
N THR A 171 6.92 23.62 -1.74
CA THR A 171 8.24 23.72 -2.39
C THR A 171 8.55 25.16 -2.79
N VAL A 172 7.58 25.87 -3.38
CA VAL A 172 7.71 27.29 -3.76
C VAL A 172 7.95 28.14 -2.52
N SER A 173 7.21 27.92 -1.44
CA SER A 173 7.38 28.69 -0.20
C SER A 173 8.74 28.47 0.47
N LYS A 174 9.33 27.27 0.35
CA LYS A 174 10.70 27.00 0.84
C LYS A 174 11.77 27.74 0.05
N GLN A 175 11.64 27.80 -1.26
CA GLN A 175 12.55 28.57 -2.11
C GLN A 175 12.48 30.07 -1.83
N ALA A 176 11.33 30.57 -1.34
CA ALA A 176 11.12 31.94 -0.95
C ALA A 176 11.46 32.23 0.53
N GLY A 177 12.14 31.29 1.26
CA GLY A 177 12.54 31.46 2.67
C GLY A 177 11.50 31.07 3.71
N GLY A 178 10.46 30.32 3.31
CA GLY A 178 9.41 29.86 4.21
C GLY A 178 9.66 28.47 4.83
N HIS A 179 9.15 28.26 6.06
CA HIS A 179 9.18 26.95 6.73
C HIS A 179 8.22 25.94 6.10
N THR A 180 8.61 24.70 6.07
CA THR A 180 7.82 23.59 5.47
C THR A 180 6.50 23.39 6.19
N ARG A 181 5.37 23.51 5.51
CA ARG A 181 4.10 22.95 6.00
C ARG A 181 3.99 21.49 5.59
N ARG A 182 3.66 20.62 6.54
CA ARG A 182 3.28 19.24 6.25
C ARG A 182 1.88 19.22 5.63
N VAL A 183 1.61 18.29 4.73
CA VAL A 183 0.26 17.99 4.27
C VAL A 183 -0.39 17.19 5.38
N PHE A 184 -1.29 17.78 6.13
CA PHE A 184 -2.10 17.07 7.13
C PHE A 184 -3.50 16.86 6.60
#